data_2bc51e15d0891b9a8dc0232072e8a994
#
_entry.id   2bc51e15d0891b9a8dc0232072e8a994
#
_cell.length_a   1.000
_cell.length_b   1.000
_cell.length_c   1.000
_cell.angle_alpha   90.00
_cell.angle_beta   90.00
_cell.angle_gamma   90.00
#
_symmetry.space_group_name_H-M   'P 1'
#
loop_
_entity.id
_entity.type
_entity.pdbx_description
1 polymer ?
#
loop_
_entity_poly.entity_id
_entity_poly.type
_entity_poly.pdbx_seq_one_letter_code
_entity_poly.pdbx_strand_id
1 'polypeptide(L)'
;MNRKYFLSSLISTGIGIPALSYLARAAAVFKAPVPPLIPPYLKPGDTISITCPAGYITMEEIQPAVRILQSWGFNIRTGTTVGKRDFTFGGTDAERLQDLQAMLDATDIQAIMCGRGGYGCARIIDALDFTKFTEHPKWVIGFSDITVLHSHINRHYGIATLHSKMCNSFPDDLNAADKEVQDTILSIRQALTGTAMQYNTAADAKNRTGTGSGILVGGNLSMLQSISGTDSEIDTIGKILFLEDAGEYLYSLDRMLGNLHRSHKLDNLAGLIIGGFNRIKPDDPGEEFGRTVYDMVLEKVKDFPYPVCFNFPVGHQRNNYALKCGVMHRLSVQPGGVELREMK
;
A
#
# COMPACT_ATOMS: atom_id res chain seq x y z
N MET A 1 -18.25 27.82 33.93
CA MET A 1 -17.67 26.95 35.00
C MET A 1 -16.21 26.68 34.62
N ASN A 2 -15.26 26.97 35.52
CA ASN A 2 -13.83 26.99 35.20
C ASN A 2 -13.28 25.52 35.22
N ARG A 3 -12.52 25.15 34.22
CA ARG A 3 -12.01 23.76 33.96
C ARG A 3 -11.27 23.13 35.16
N LYS A 4 -10.72 23.97 36.05
CA LYS A 4 -10.03 23.53 37.27
C LYS A 4 -10.97 22.99 38.36
N TYR A 5 -12.21 23.44 38.42
CA TYR A 5 -13.18 22.97 39.39
C TYR A 5 -13.89 21.67 38.97
N PHE A 6 -13.92 21.39 37.68
CA PHE A 6 -14.48 20.12 37.17
C PHE A 6 -13.60 18.92 37.52
N LEU A 7 -12.28 19.08 37.46
CA LEU A 7 -11.32 18.01 37.78
C LEU A 7 -11.21 17.76 39.29
N SER A 8 -11.40 18.77 40.14
CA SER A 8 -11.35 18.59 41.62
C SER A 8 -12.60 17.93 42.19
N SER A 9 -13.77 18.08 41.55
CA SER A 9 -15.01 17.44 41.99
C SER A 9 -15.12 15.94 41.66
N LEU A 10 -14.31 15.44 40.71
CA LEU A 10 -14.26 14.01 40.37
C LEU A 10 -13.46 13.14 41.36
N ILE A 11 -12.62 13.76 42.18
CA ILE A 11 -11.77 13.05 43.16
C ILE A 11 -12.53 12.80 44.49
N SER A 12 -13.60 13.51 44.75
CA SER A 12 -14.34 13.43 46.05
C SER A 12 -15.58 12.55 46.04
N THR A 13 -15.98 11.99 44.90
CA THR A 13 -17.13 11.08 44.82
C THR A 13 -16.66 9.73 44.32
N GLY A 14 -16.23 8.84 45.18
CA GLY A 14 -15.95 7.42 45.10
C GLY A 14 -16.28 6.59 43.81
N ILE A 15 -16.15 7.18 42.60
CA ILE A 15 -16.32 6.51 41.31
C ILE A 15 -14.92 6.11 40.81
N GLY A 16 -14.32 5.14 41.51
CA GLY A 16 -12.89 4.88 41.38
C GLY A 16 -12.49 3.73 40.46
N ILE A 17 -13.35 3.02 39.77
CA ILE A 17 -12.90 1.83 39.01
C ILE A 17 -13.14 1.90 37.50
N PRO A 18 -14.25 2.42 36.96
CA PRO A 18 -14.38 2.48 35.49
C PRO A 18 -13.53 3.57 34.81
N ALA A 19 -13.19 4.66 35.51
CA ALA A 19 -12.38 5.74 34.91
C ALA A 19 -10.91 5.38 34.73
N LEU A 20 -10.34 4.56 35.64
CA LEU A 20 -8.96 4.05 35.49
C LEU A 20 -8.84 3.04 34.34
N SER A 21 -9.88 2.24 34.11
CA SER A 21 -9.89 1.30 32.98
C SER A 21 -10.03 2.01 31.61
N TYR A 22 -10.74 3.16 31.58
CA TYR A 22 -10.82 3.99 30.37
C TYR A 22 -9.52 4.74 30.07
N LEU A 23 -8.84 5.25 31.09
CA LEU A 23 -7.53 5.90 30.95
C LEU A 23 -6.43 4.91 30.61
N ALA A 24 -6.47 3.69 31.17
CA ALA A 24 -5.56 2.61 30.82
C ALA A 24 -5.77 2.11 29.38
N ARG A 25 -7.01 2.10 28.90
CA ARG A 25 -7.34 1.73 27.52
C ARG A 25 -6.96 2.83 26.51
N ALA A 26 -7.07 4.11 26.91
CA ALA A 26 -6.58 5.25 26.10
C ALA A 26 -5.05 5.31 26.05
N ALA A 27 -4.35 4.94 27.13
CA ALA A 27 -2.87 4.87 27.16
C ALA A 27 -2.30 3.68 26.37
N ALA A 28 -3.08 2.62 26.18
CA ALA A 28 -2.67 1.43 25.41
C ALA A 28 -2.66 1.65 23.89
N VAL A 29 -3.12 2.79 23.40
CA VAL A 29 -3.21 3.10 21.95
C VAL A 29 -1.94 3.77 21.38
N PHE A 30 -1.06 4.30 22.22
CA PHE A 30 0.25 4.81 21.76
C PHE A 30 1.30 3.70 21.81
N LYS A 31 1.18 2.73 20.87
CA LYS A 31 2.28 1.81 20.59
C LYS A 31 3.45 2.64 20.05
N ALA A 32 4.63 2.51 20.67
CA ALA A 32 5.84 3.18 20.16
C ALA A 32 6.03 2.85 18.66
N PRO A 33 6.51 3.80 17.84
CA PRO A 33 6.76 3.52 16.43
C PRO A 33 7.65 2.27 16.30
N VAL A 34 7.17 1.29 15.54
CA VAL A 34 7.95 0.08 15.25
C VAL A 34 9.07 0.48 14.28
N PRO A 35 10.37 0.20 14.60
CA PRO A 35 11.45 0.52 13.69
C PRO A 35 11.28 -0.19 12.34
N PRO A 36 11.55 0.49 11.20
CA PRO A 36 11.49 -0.13 9.90
C PRO A 36 12.42 -1.33 9.79
N LEU A 37 11.90 -2.45 9.26
CA LEU A 37 12.65 -3.65 8.98
C LEU A 37 12.47 -4.04 7.52
N ILE A 38 13.59 -4.11 6.80
CA ILE A 38 13.60 -4.55 5.40
C ILE A 38 13.82 -6.07 5.39
N PRO A 39 12.91 -6.88 4.79
CA PRO A 39 13.14 -8.30 4.62
C PRO A 39 14.45 -8.57 3.86
N PRO A 40 15.10 -9.72 4.05
CA PRO A 40 16.29 -10.08 3.28
C PRO A 40 16.07 -9.94 1.78
N TYR A 41 17.04 -9.37 1.08
CA TYR A 41 16.99 -9.30 -0.37
C TYR A 41 17.20 -10.68 -0.99
N LEU A 42 16.48 -10.94 -2.08
CA LEU A 42 16.50 -12.22 -2.76
C LEU A 42 17.79 -12.41 -3.57
N LYS A 43 18.25 -13.63 -3.62
CA LYS A 43 19.36 -14.11 -4.45
C LYS A 43 18.91 -15.30 -5.31
N PRO A 44 19.63 -15.64 -6.39
CA PRO A 44 19.32 -16.83 -7.18
C PRO A 44 19.21 -18.09 -6.32
N GLY A 45 18.20 -18.88 -6.56
CA GLY A 45 17.83 -20.06 -5.76
C GLY A 45 16.77 -19.80 -4.67
N ASP A 46 16.50 -18.55 -4.31
CA ASP A 46 15.44 -18.22 -3.37
C ASP A 46 14.05 -18.49 -3.95
N THR A 47 13.08 -18.76 -3.08
CA THR A 47 11.72 -19.13 -3.47
C THR A 47 10.75 -17.95 -3.35
N ILE A 48 10.03 -17.69 -4.45
CA ILE A 48 8.85 -16.81 -4.47
C ILE A 48 7.62 -17.70 -4.53
N SER A 49 6.68 -17.52 -3.58
CA SER A 49 5.39 -18.19 -3.65
C SER A 49 4.33 -17.28 -4.29
N ILE A 50 3.36 -17.88 -4.98
CA ILE A 50 2.23 -17.17 -5.62
C ILE A 50 0.93 -17.61 -4.95
N THR A 51 0.14 -16.64 -4.46
CA THR A 51 -1.15 -16.87 -3.79
C THR A 51 -2.22 -15.90 -4.29
N CYS A 52 -3.50 -16.20 -4.06
CA CYS A 52 -4.64 -15.37 -4.45
C CYS A 52 -5.45 -14.95 -3.21
N PRO A 53 -4.97 -14.02 -2.38
CA PRO A 53 -5.70 -13.59 -1.18
C PRO A 53 -6.94 -12.74 -1.49
N ALA A 54 -7.07 -12.26 -2.72
CA ALA A 54 -8.15 -11.43 -3.24
C ALA A 54 -8.90 -12.14 -4.38
N GLY A 55 -8.80 -11.63 -5.62
CA GLY A 55 -9.47 -12.18 -6.79
C GLY A 55 -8.82 -13.48 -7.32
N TYR A 56 -9.61 -14.26 -8.06
CA TYR A 56 -9.13 -15.48 -8.70
C TYR A 56 -8.22 -15.19 -9.91
N ILE A 57 -7.29 -16.09 -10.18
CA ILE A 57 -6.46 -16.13 -11.38
C ILE A 57 -6.26 -17.59 -11.77
N THR A 58 -6.15 -17.89 -13.06
CA THR A 58 -5.91 -19.24 -13.54
C THR A 58 -4.42 -19.62 -13.53
N MET A 59 -4.15 -20.92 -13.67
CA MET A 59 -2.77 -21.41 -13.80
C MET A 59 -2.10 -20.92 -15.08
N GLU A 60 -2.86 -20.71 -16.14
CA GLU A 60 -2.39 -20.20 -17.43
C GLU A 60 -2.01 -18.73 -17.33
N GLU A 61 -2.85 -17.93 -16.65
CA GLU A 61 -2.64 -16.48 -16.49
C GLU A 61 -1.40 -16.14 -15.66
N ILE A 62 -0.94 -17.00 -14.77
CA ILE A 62 0.31 -16.76 -14.02
C ILE A 62 1.58 -17.16 -14.78
N GLN A 63 1.46 -17.94 -15.87
CA GLN A 63 2.64 -18.50 -16.56
C GLN A 63 3.64 -17.47 -17.07
N PRO A 64 3.23 -16.30 -17.61
CA PRO A 64 4.18 -15.25 -17.98
C PRO A 64 5.04 -14.81 -16.80
N ALA A 65 4.42 -14.57 -15.64
CA ALA A 65 5.14 -14.19 -14.42
C ALA A 65 6.08 -15.32 -13.96
N VAL A 66 5.62 -16.56 -13.95
CA VAL A 66 6.43 -17.74 -13.56
C VAL A 66 7.70 -17.82 -14.42
N ARG A 67 7.56 -17.77 -15.76
CA ARG A 67 8.71 -17.82 -16.69
C ARG A 67 9.70 -16.68 -16.45
N ILE A 68 9.21 -15.46 -16.28
CA ILE A 68 10.07 -14.30 -16.09
C ILE A 68 10.79 -14.37 -14.73
N LEU A 69 10.10 -14.70 -13.65
CA LEU A 69 10.70 -14.85 -12.32
C LEU A 69 11.74 -15.98 -12.29
N GLN A 70 11.46 -17.11 -12.94
CA GLN A 70 12.43 -18.20 -13.10
C GLN A 70 13.65 -17.79 -13.93
N SER A 71 13.47 -16.98 -14.97
CA SER A 71 14.60 -16.44 -15.76
C SER A 71 15.52 -15.53 -14.93
N TRP A 72 15.03 -14.98 -13.82
CA TRP A 72 15.83 -14.21 -12.86
C TRP A 72 16.56 -15.11 -11.85
N GLY A 73 16.35 -16.42 -11.92
CA GLY A 73 16.99 -17.40 -11.05
C GLY A 73 16.19 -17.79 -9.81
N PHE A 74 14.93 -17.39 -9.69
CA PHE A 74 14.09 -17.73 -8.53
C PHE A 74 13.35 -19.06 -8.73
N ASN A 75 13.15 -19.77 -7.63
CA ASN A 75 12.24 -20.91 -7.58
C ASN A 75 10.81 -20.38 -7.37
N ILE A 76 9.84 -21.02 -8.01
CA ILE A 76 8.42 -20.64 -7.88
C ILE A 76 7.64 -21.75 -7.20
N ARG A 77 6.92 -21.39 -6.14
CA ARG A 77 5.95 -22.26 -5.47
C ARG A 77 4.55 -21.70 -5.70
N THR A 78 3.70 -22.49 -6.31
CA THR A 78 2.30 -22.09 -6.52
C THR A 78 1.46 -22.50 -5.32
N GLY A 79 0.70 -21.57 -4.78
CA GLY A 79 -0.24 -21.80 -3.69
C GLY A 79 -1.50 -22.53 -4.14
N THR A 80 -2.23 -23.02 -3.16
CA THR A 80 -3.44 -23.81 -3.40
C THR A 80 -4.63 -23.02 -3.91
N THR A 81 -4.58 -21.68 -3.79
CA THR A 81 -5.64 -20.78 -4.27
C THR A 81 -5.51 -20.41 -5.73
N VAL A 82 -4.35 -20.60 -6.36
CA VAL A 82 -4.18 -20.38 -7.80
C VAL A 82 -4.98 -21.44 -8.56
N GLY A 83 -5.82 -21.00 -9.49
CA GLY A 83 -6.76 -21.84 -10.24
C GLY A 83 -8.08 -22.12 -9.50
N LYS A 84 -8.20 -21.76 -8.21
CA LYS A 84 -9.48 -21.84 -7.50
C LYS A 84 -10.32 -20.61 -7.77
N ARG A 85 -11.64 -20.79 -7.66
CA ARG A 85 -12.61 -19.72 -7.83
C ARG A 85 -13.83 -19.93 -6.93
N ASP A 86 -14.16 -18.89 -6.16
CA ASP A 86 -15.43 -18.74 -5.47
C ASP A 86 -16.01 -17.36 -5.84
N PHE A 87 -16.98 -17.35 -6.78
CA PHE A 87 -17.48 -16.13 -7.45
C PHE A 87 -16.36 -15.27 -8.03
N THR A 88 -15.98 -14.17 -7.38
CA THR A 88 -14.92 -13.26 -7.80
C THR A 88 -13.59 -13.52 -7.09
N PHE A 89 -13.58 -14.35 -6.04
CA PHE A 89 -12.45 -14.61 -5.17
C PHE A 89 -11.58 -15.77 -5.65
N GLY A 90 -10.33 -15.80 -5.21
CA GLY A 90 -9.38 -16.91 -5.41
C GLY A 90 -9.65 -18.13 -4.53
N GLY A 91 -10.92 -18.42 -4.23
CA GLY A 91 -11.42 -19.43 -3.31
C GLY A 91 -12.23 -18.83 -2.18
N THR A 92 -12.79 -19.67 -1.31
CA THR A 92 -13.50 -19.25 -0.10
C THR A 92 -12.60 -18.45 0.84
N ASP A 93 -13.16 -17.71 1.78
CA ASP A 93 -12.38 -16.97 2.79
C ASP A 93 -11.44 -17.92 3.55
N ALA A 94 -11.91 -19.12 3.92
CA ALA A 94 -11.13 -20.13 4.62
C ALA A 94 -9.94 -20.65 3.76
N GLU A 95 -10.15 -20.91 2.48
CA GLU A 95 -9.07 -21.37 1.57
C GLU A 95 -8.02 -20.27 1.37
N ARG A 96 -8.43 -19.02 1.16
CA ARG A 96 -7.51 -17.88 0.98
C ARG A 96 -6.73 -17.61 2.26
N LEU A 97 -7.39 -17.66 3.42
CA LEU A 97 -6.75 -17.55 4.72
C LEU A 97 -5.70 -18.64 4.92
N GLN A 98 -6.08 -19.91 4.71
CA GLN A 98 -5.18 -21.04 4.90
C GLN A 98 -3.96 -20.99 3.98
N ASP A 99 -4.15 -20.64 2.71
CA ASP A 99 -3.07 -20.56 1.72
C ASP A 99 -2.08 -19.45 2.06
N LEU A 100 -2.59 -18.24 2.33
CA LEU A 100 -1.73 -17.11 2.72
C LEU A 100 -1.03 -17.37 4.04
N GLN A 101 -1.72 -17.92 5.05
CA GLN A 101 -1.13 -18.26 6.36
C GLN A 101 0.01 -19.25 6.19
N ALA A 102 -0.18 -20.31 5.41
CA ALA A 102 0.88 -21.29 5.17
C ALA A 102 2.14 -20.65 4.56
N MET A 103 1.98 -19.64 3.70
CA MET A 103 3.11 -18.91 3.11
C MET A 103 3.76 -17.93 4.09
N LEU A 104 2.97 -17.26 4.94
CA LEU A 104 3.50 -16.40 6.00
C LEU A 104 4.34 -17.20 6.99
N ASP A 105 3.91 -18.42 7.30
CA ASP A 105 4.56 -19.32 8.27
C ASP A 105 5.81 -20.03 7.72
N ALA A 106 5.89 -20.22 6.41
CA ALA A 106 6.97 -21.00 5.78
C ALA A 106 8.33 -20.30 5.93
N THR A 107 9.37 -21.02 6.36
CA THR A 107 10.73 -20.49 6.53
C THR A 107 11.58 -20.56 5.27
N ASP A 108 11.15 -21.34 4.28
CA ASP A 108 11.83 -21.59 3.02
C ASP A 108 11.29 -20.74 1.84
N ILE A 109 10.42 -19.77 2.14
CA ILE A 109 9.90 -18.77 1.19
C ILE A 109 10.47 -17.40 1.55
N GLN A 110 11.04 -16.68 0.56
CA GLN A 110 11.63 -15.36 0.73
C GLN A 110 10.72 -14.22 0.25
N ALA A 111 9.75 -14.55 -0.61
CA ALA A 111 8.74 -13.59 -1.06
C ALA A 111 7.39 -14.27 -1.35
N ILE A 112 6.32 -13.53 -1.14
CA ILE A 112 4.93 -13.91 -1.46
C ILE A 112 4.43 -12.92 -2.50
N MET A 113 4.20 -13.38 -3.72
CA MET A 113 3.62 -12.58 -4.80
C MET A 113 2.12 -12.88 -4.91
N CYS A 114 1.30 -11.85 -4.87
CA CYS A 114 -0.13 -11.99 -5.11
C CYS A 114 -0.41 -12.20 -6.59
N GLY A 115 -1.28 -13.14 -6.94
CA GLY A 115 -1.62 -13.44 -8.33
C GLY A 115 -2.31 -12.25 -9.01
N ARG A 116 -3.26 -11.64 -8.31
CA ARG A 116 -3.98 -10.43 -8.73
C ARG A 116 -4.62 -9.71 -7.54
N GLY A 117 -5.08 -8.48 -7.77
CA GLY A 117 -5.95 -7.74 -6.87
C GLY A 117 -7.43 -8.16 -6.99
N GLY A 118 -8.31 -7.20 -6.96
CA GLY A 118 -9.77 -7.42 -6.94
C GLY A 118 -10.35 -7.00 -5.61
N TYR A 119 -10.92 -7.95 -4.86
CA TYR A 119 -11.43 -7.73 -3.51
C TYR A 119 -11.27 -9.01 -2.68
N GLY A 120 -10.98 -8.87 -1.40
CA GLY A 120 -10.97 -10.03 -0.48
C GLY A 120 -9.98 -9.96 0.68
N CYS A 121 -8.89 -9.20 0.62
CA CYS A 121 -7.91 -9.12 1.70
C CYS A 121 -8.52 -8.62 3.01
N ALA A 122 -9.39 -7.62 2.97
CA ALA A 122 -10.05 -7.09 4.16
C ALA A 122 -10.97 -8.12 4.87
N ARG A 123 -11.37 -9.20 4.19
CA ARG A 123 -12.21 -10.26 4.77
C ARG A 123 -11.42 -11.27 5.60
N ILE A 124 -10.11 -11.38 5.37
CA ILE A 124 -9.26 -12.40 5.98
C ILE A 124 -8.15 -11.81 6.86
N ILE A 125 -7.86 -10.51 6.76
CA ILE A 125 -6.70 -9.89 7.42
C ILE A 125 -6.71 -10.08 8.95
N ASP A 126 -7.86 -9.94 9.59
CA ASP A 126 -8.00 -10.01 11.04
C ASP A 126 -7.84 -11.45 11.61
N ALA A 127 -7.92 -12.46 10.74
CA ALA A 127 -7.76 -13.86 11.10
C ALA A 127 -6.33 -14.39 10.84
N LEU A 128 -5.45 -13.59 10.23
CA LEU A 128 -4.06 -13.97 9.97
C LEU A 128 -3.20 -13.83 11.23
N ASP A 129 -2.38 -14.84 11.49
CA ASP A 129 -1.32 -14.80 12.51
C ASP A 129 0.02 -14.44 11.87
N PHE A 130 0.59 -13.32 12.27
CA PHE A 130 1.88 -12.83 11.77
C PHE A 130 3.06 -13.20 12.66
N THR A 131 2.88 -14.04 13.68
CA THR A 131 3.96 -14.40 14.64
C THR A 131 5.18 -14.93 13.91
N LYS A 132 5.05 -16.00 13.12
CA LYS A 132 6.18 -16.58 12.38
C LYS A 132 6.69 -15.68 11.24
N PHE A 133 5.81 -14.88 10.66
CA PHE A 133 6.21 -13.88 9.67
C PHE A 133 7.14 -12.83 10.27
N THR A 134 6.94 -12.41 11.52
CA THR A 134 7.83 -11.46 12.19
C THR A 134 9.18 -12.08 12.58
N GLU A 135 9.21 -13.38 12.85
CA GLU A 135 10.43 -14.13 13.10
C GLU A 135 11.26 -14.37 11.81
N HIS A 136 10.58 -14.56 10.69
CA HIS A 136 11.15 -14.83 9.37
C HIS A 136 10.57 -13.87 8.31
N PRO A 137 10.92 -12.57 8.36
CA PRO A 137 10.37 -11.56 7.47
C PRO A 137 10.63 -11.87 6.01
N LYS A 138 9.61 -11.69 5.16
CA LYS A 138 9.66 -11.88 3.72
C LYS A 138 8.90 -10.80 2.99
N TRP A 139 9.19 -10.62 1.71
CA TRP A 139 8.51 -9.64 0.89
C TRP A 139 7.08 -10.06 0.59
N VAL A 140 6.10 -9.20 0.84
CA VAL A 140 4.72 -9.33 0.36
C VAL A 140 4.56 -8.36 -0.81
N ILE A 141 4.18 -8.89 -1.99
CA ILE A 141 4.25 -8.22 -3.29
C ILE A 141 2.87 -8.12 -3.91
N GLY A 142 2.45 -6.92 -4.28
CA GLY A 142 1.20 -6.68 -4.97
C GLY A 142 0.76 -5.22 -4.90
N PHE A 143 -0.44 -4.92 -5.38
CA PHE A 143 -1.05 -3.59 -5.33
C PHE A 143 -2.59 -3.70 -5.37
N SER A 144 -3.32 -2.59 -5.45
CA SER A 144 -4.78 -2.60 -5.42
C SER A 144 -5.31 -3.12 -4.07
N ASP A 145 -6.10 -4.19 -4.04
CA ASP A 145 -6.63 -4.80 -2.81
C ASP A 145 -5.52 -5.22 -1.82
N ILE A 146 -4.30 -5.49 -2.32
CA ILE A 146 -3.14 -5.86 -1.49
C ILE A 146 -2.67 -4.68 -0.61
N THR A 147 -3.11 -3.47 -0.88
CA THR A 147 -2.91 -2.31 -0.01
C THR A 147 -3.31 -2.58 1.44
N VAL A 148 -4.33 -3.42 1.66
CA VAL A 148 -4.76 -3.85 3.01
C VAL A 148 -3.62 -4.56 3.74
N LEU A 149 -2.94 -5.51 3.08
CA LEU A 149 -1.79 -6.22 3.63
C LEU A 149 -0.61 -5.27 3.87
N HIS A 150 -0.30 -4.39 2.91
CA HIS A 150 0.77 -3.41 3.06
C HIS A 150 0.55 -2.52 4.28
N SER A 151 -0.65 -1.95 4.41
CA SER A 151 -1.00 -1.07 5.52
C SER A 151 -0.90 -1.80 6.87
N HIS A 152 -1.50 -2.98 6.98
CA HIS A 152 -1.47 -3.79 8.19
C HIS A 152 -0.04 -4.17 8.61
N ILE A 153 0.75 -4.72 7.68
CA ILE A 153 2.13 -5.15 7.95
C ILE A 153 3.02 -3.98 8.33
N ASN A 154 2.98 -2.88 7.57
CA ASN A 154 3.79 -1.70 7.87
C ASN A 154 3.44 -1.08 9.24
N ARG A 155 2.14 -1.01 9.57
CA ARG A 155 1.67 -0.40 10.82
C ARG A 155 2.04 -1.23 12.05
N HIS A 156 1.77 -2.53 12.01
CA HIS A 156 1.90 -3.39 13.20
C HIS A 156 3.31 -3.91 13.43
N TYR A 157 4.04 -4.16 12.35
CA TYR A 157 5.33 -4.86 12.41
C TYR A 157 6.50 -4.04 11.87
N GLY A 158 6.25 -2.91 11.22
CA GLY A 158 7.30 -2.10 10.60
C GLY A 158 8.02 -2.82 9.46
N ILE A 159 7.53 -3.99 9.01
CA ILE A 159 8.16 -4.80 7.98
C ILE A 159 7.83 -4.20 6.61
N ALA A 160 8.87 -4.00 5.79
CA ALA A 160 8.71 -3.47 4.44
C ALA A 160 7.99 -4.47 3.53
N THR A 161 7.20 -3.92 2.61
CA THR A 161 6.44 -4.67 1.59
C THR A 161 6.68 -4.03 0.21
N LEU A 162 6.24 -4.68 -0.87
CA LEU A 162 6.48 -4.18 -2.22
C LEU A 162 5.17 -3.92 -2.98
N HIS A 163 4.81 -2.64 -3.12
CA HIS A 163 3.74 -2.24 -4.03
C HIS A 163 4.23 -2.35 -5.46
N SER A 164 3.66 -3.24 -6.26
CA SER A 164 4.07 -3.45 -7.66
C SER A 164 3.04 -4.24 -8.46
N LYS A 165 3.27 -4.36 -9.79
CA LYS A 165 2.53 -5.29 -10.64
C LYS A 165 2.51 -6.70 -10.04
N MET A 166 1.42 -7.43 -10.31
CA MET A 166 1.16 -8.82 -9.91
C MET A 166 1.18 -9.75 -11.11
N CYS A 167 1.01 -11.05 -10.90
CA CYS A 167 1.18 -12.06 -11.96
C CYS A 167 0.33 -11.79 -13.21
N ASN A 168 -0.89 -11.30 -13.05
CA ASN A 168 -1.81 -10.96 -14.14
C ASN A 168 -1.37 -9.77 -15.03
N SER A 169 -0.23 -9.17 -14.75
CA SER A 169 0.28 -7.99 -15.46
C SER A 169 1.63 -8.20 -16.12
N PHE A 170 2.16 -9.42 -16.04
CA PHE A 170 3.42 -9.76 -16.71
C PHE A 170 3.18 -10.05 -18.19
N PRO A 171 4.05 -9.55 -19.10
CA PRO A 171 3.94 -9.86 -20.52
C PRO A 171 4.38 -11.29 -20.81
N ASP A 172 3.90 -11.87 -21.91
CA ASP A 172 4.31 -13.21 -22.36
C ASP A 172 5.81 -13.31 -22.67
N ASP A 173 6.34 -12.25 -23.29
CA ASP A 173 7.77 -12.06 -23.55
C ASP A 173 8.19 -10.68 -23.11
N LEU A 174 9.02 -10.61 -22.06
CA LEU A 174 9.52 -9.34 -21.53
C LEU A 174 10.43 -8.62 -22.53
N ASN A 175 11.19 -9.34 -23.34
CA ASN A 175 12.11 -8.71 -24.31
C ASN A 175 11.37 -8.10 -25.49
N ALA A 176 10.21 -8.63 -25.85
CA ALA A 176 9.34 -8.12 -26.91
C ALA A 176 8.41 -6.99 -26.44
N ALA A 177 8.25 -6.82 -25.12
CA ALA A 177 7.44 -5.76 -24.56
C ALA A 177 8.06 -4.37 -24.82
N ASP A 178 7.25 -3.33 -24.85
CA ASP A 178 7.78 -1.97 -24.92
C ASP A 178 8.56 -1.58 -23.65
N LYS A 179 9.39 -0.54 -23.80
CA LYS A 179 10.32 -0.09 -22.75
C LYS A 179 9.64 0.24 -21.43
N GLU A 180 8.45 0.80 -21.46
CA GLU A 180 7.69 1.18 -20.27
C GLU A 180 7.27 -0.06 -19.45
N VAL A 181 6.80 -1.11 -20.14
CA VAL A 181 6.46 -2.41 -19.51
C VAL A 181 7.71 -3.10 -19.01
N GLN A 182 8.80 -3.12 -19.83
CA GLN A 182 10.07 -3.70 -19.40
C GLN A 182 10.58 -3.04 -18.11
N ASP A 183 10.64 -1.71 -18.07
CA ASP A 183 11.14 -0.96 -16.90
C ASP A 183 10.26 -1.21 -15.66
N THR A 184 8.95 -1.26 -15.87
CA THR A 184 7.99 -1.58 -14.80
C THR A 184 8.27 -2.96 -14.20
N ILE A 185 8.37 -3.99 -15.03
CA ILE A 185 8.60 -5.37 -14.55
C ILE A 185 10.01 -5.53 -13.97
N LEU A 186 11.04 -4.94 -14.61
CA LEU A 186 12.41 -4.99 -14.11
C LEU A 186 12.58 -4.24 -12.78
N SER A 187 11.76 -3.23 -12.50
CA SER A 187 11.79 -2.53 -11.19
C SER A 187 11.46 -3.49 -10.04
N ILE A 188 10.64 -4.52 -10.27
CA ILE A 188 10.34 -5.57 -9.28
C ILE A 188 11.62 -6.36 -8.94
N ARG A 189 12.35 -6.80 -9.97
CA ARG A 189 13.63 -7.50 -9.78
C ARG A 189 14.61 -6.64 -9.01
N GLN A 190 14.80 -5.38 -9.44
CA GLN A 190 15.71 -4.43 -8.80
C GLN A 190 15.37 -4.25 -7.32
N ALA A 191 14.10 -4.04 -6.99
CA ALA A 191 13.65 -3.86 -5.62
C ALA A 191 13.92 -5.11 -4.76
N LEU A 192 13.61 -6.30 -5.28
CA LEU A 192 13.77 -7.57 -4.56
C LEU A 192 15.25 -7.98 -4.39
N THR A 193 16.14 -7.57 -5.29
CA THR A 193 17.58 -7.94 -5.23
C THR A 193 18.46 -6.88 -4.58
N GLY A 194 17.86 -5.87 -3.93
CA GLY A 194 18.59 -4.91 -3.10
C GLY A 194 19.16 -3.69 -3.82
N THR A 195 18.75 -3.46 -5.07
CA THR A 195 19.05 -2.19 -5.74
C THR A 195 18.38 -1.04 -4.98
N ALA A 196 19.14 0.00 -4.64
CA ALA A 196 18.58 1.22 -4.09
C ALA A 196 17.74 1.91 -5.16
N MET A 197 16.43 2.04 -4.90
CA MET A 197 15.49 2.51 -5.92
C MET A 197 15.54 4.03 -6.06
N GLN A 198 15.58 4.49 -7.30
CA GLN A 198 15.50 5.90 -7.66
C GLN A 198 14.61 6.06 -8.89
N TYR A 199 13.63 6.92 -8.80
CA TYR A 199 12.69 7.22 -9.87
C TYR A 199 12.75 8.71 -10.20
N ASN A 200 12.92 9.02 -11.50
CA ASN A 200 12.88 10.36 -12.01
C ASN A 200 11.69 10.48 -12.98
N THR A 201 10.85 11.47 -12.76
CA THR A 201 9.67 11.73 -13.60
C THR A 201 9.64 13.17 -14.07
N ALA A 202 8.93 13.42 -15.17
CA ALA A 202 8.71 14.76 -15.65
C ALA A 202 7.97 15.63 -14.62
N ALA A 203 8.16 16.93 -14.70
CA ALA A 203 7.37 17.88 -13.93
C ALA A 203 5.93 17.91 -14.46
N ASP A 204 4.96 18.07 -13.54
CA ASP A 204 3.57 18.42 -13.85
C ASP A 204 3.33 19.86 -13.42
N ALA A 205 2.52 20.60 -14.19
CA ALA A 205 2.24 22.01 -13.92
C ALA A 205 1.52 22.24 -12.58
N LYS A 206 0.83 21.23 -12.06
CA LYS A 206 0.13 21.26 -10.77
C LYS A 206 0.99 20.82 -9.59
N ASN A 207 2.24 20.45 -9.83
CA ASN A 207 3.14 20.06 -8.74
C ASN A 207 3.37 21.22 -7.77
N ARG A 208 3.43 20.91 -6.49
CA ARG A 208 3.92 21.82 -5.46
C ARG A 208 5.36 21.47 -5.12
N THR A 209 6.28 22.38 -5.46
CA THR A 209 7.72 22.19 -5.24
C THR A 209 8.09 22.08 -3.77
N GLY A 210 9.16 21.37 -3.50
CA GLY A 210 9.71 21.18 -2.17
C GLY A 210 10.47 19.87 -2.06
N THR A 211 10.97 19.60 -0.88
CA THR A 211 11.69 18.36 -0.55
C THR A 211 11.25 17.86 0.81
N GLY A 212 11.01 16.55 0.92
CA GLY A 212 10.70 15.90 2.17
C GLY A 212 11.29 14.50 2.24
N SER A 213 11.55 14.03 3.45
CA SER A 213 12.05 12.68 3.70
C SER A 213 11.20 12.00 4.75
N GLY A 214 10.82 10.75 4.49
CA GLY A 214 9.98 9.97 5.38
C GLY A 214 9.83 8.53 4.90
N ILE A 215 9.26 7.68 5.73
CA ILE A 215 8.89 6.34 5.33
C ILE A 215 7.81 6.43 4.25
N LEU A 216 8.00 5.69 3.15
CA LEU A 216 7.01 5.64 2.07
C LEU A 216 5.88 4.68 2.45
N VAL A 217 4.65 5.18 2.42
CA VAL A 217 3.42 4.40 2.67
C VAL A 217 2.34 4.84 1.70
N GLY A 218 1.33 4.02 1.51
CA GLY A 218 0.22 4.37 0.64
C GLY A 218 -0.32 3.19 -0.14
N GLY A 219 -0.97 3.48 -1.26
CA GLY A 219 -1.57 2.50 -2.16
C GLY A 219 -2.90 2.98 -2.73
N ASN A 220 -3.80 2.04 -2.95
CA ASN A 220 -5.11 2.30 -3.50
C ASN A 220 -5.98 3.07 -2.51
N LEU A 221 -6.52 4.23 -2.95
CA LEU A 221 -7.26 5.16 -2.09
C LEU A 221 -8.54 4.54 -1.53
N SER A 222 -9.31 3.81 -2.34
CA SER A 222 -10.54 3.16 -1.89
C SER A 222 -10.24 2.06 -0.85
N MET A 223 -9.12 1.37 -0.98
CA MET A 223 -8.70 0.40 0.03
C MET A 223 -8.27 1.09 1.33
N LEU A 224 -7.48 2.16 1.25
CA LEU A 224 -7.10 2.94 2.44
C LEU A 224 -8.33 3.50 3.18
N GLN A 225 -9.32 3.97 2.43
CA GLN A 225 -10.58 4.44 3.00
C GLN A 225 -11.38 3.31 3.65
N SER A 226 -11.40 2.11 3.03
CA SER A 226 -12.16 0.96 3.54
C SER A 226 -11.64 0.42 4.88
N ILE A 227 -10.34 0.59 5.16
CA ILE A 227 -9.71 0.18 6.43
C ILE A 227 -9.58 1.31 7.44
N SER A 228 -10.14 2.49 7.15
CA SER A 228 -10.13 3.63 8.07
C SER A 228 -10.87 3.30 9.36
N GLY A 229 -10.26 3.58 10.52
CA GLY A 229 -10.79 3.26 11.84
C GLY A 229 -10.63 1.80 12.27
N THR A 230 -10.01 0.94 11.45
CA THR A 230 -9.66 -0.44 11.81
C THR A 230 -8.22 -0.55 12.32
N ASP A 231 -7.85 -1.72 12.82
CA ASP A 231 -6.46 -1.99 13.22
C ASP A 231 -5.47 -1.91 12.04
N SER A 232 -5.95 -2.10 10.82
CA SER A 232 -5.16 -2.00 9.58
C SER A 232 -5.03 -0.56 9.04
N GLU A 233 -5.65 0.43 9.68
CA GLU A 233 -5.63 1.82 9.22
C GLU A 233 -4.20 2.35 9.05
N ILE A 234 -3.92 3.03 7.93
CA ILE A 234 -2.60 3.57 7.64
C ILE A 234 -2.18 4.68 8.65
N ASP A 235 -0.92 4.63 9.07
CA ASP A 235 -0.27 5.73 9.79
C ASP A 235 0.54 6.59 8.82
N THR A 236 0.27 7.90 8.78
CA THR A 236 0.82 8.82 7.79
C THR A 236 1.70 9.93 8.39
N ILE A 237 1.75 10.06 9.71
CA ILE A 237 2.47 11.17 10.38
C ILE A 237 3.97 11.11 10.07
N GLY A 238 4.51 12.19 9.50
CA GLY A 238 5.92 12.32 9.13
C GLY A 238 6.34 11.44 7.95
N LYS A 239 5.38 10.85 7.21
CA LYS A 239 5.64 9.91 6.12
C LYS A 239 5.41 10.54 4.75
N ILE A 240 5.95 9.91 3.72
CA ILE A 240 5.59 10.20 2.32
C ILE A 240 4.42 9.28 1.99
N LEU A 241 3.26 9.90 1.69
CA LEU A 241 2.05 9.18 1.29
C LEU A 241 1.95 9.14 -0.22
N PHE A 242 1.71 7.96 -0.81
CA PHE A 242 1.30 7.87 -2.20
C PHE A 242 -0.12 7.34 -2.33
N LEU A 243 -0.87 7.88 -3.29
CA LEU A 243 -2.26 7.53 -3.56
C LEU A 243 -2.45 7.25 -5.05
N GLU A 244 -3.19 6.21 -5.36
CA GLU A 244 -3.64 5.85 -6.70
C GLU A 244 -5.03 5.23 -6.62
N ASP A 245 -5.81 5.21 -7.70
CA ASP A 245 -7.10 4.50 -7.75
C ASP A 245 -7.54 4.18 -9.18
N ALA A 246 -8.56 3.33 -9.31
CA ALA A 246 -9.18 3.02 -10.59
C ALA A 246 -10.66 2.62 -10.45
N GLY A 247 -11.46 3.09 -11.39
CA GLY A 247 -12.86 2.64 -11.52
C GLY A 247 -13.85 3.37 -10.61
N GLU A 248 -13.47 4.50 -10.03
CA GLU A 248 -14.30 5.31 -9.15
C GLU A 248 -14.98 6.48 -9.88
N TYR A 249 -16.10 6.97 -9.33
CA TYR A 249 -16.70 8.25 -9.72
C TYR A 249 -15.92 9.42 -9.10
N LEU A 250 -15.89 10.57 -9.74
CA LEU A 250 -15.20 11.76 -9.22
C LEU A 250 -15.71 12.17 -7.84
N TYR A 251 -17.03 12.14 -7.60
CA TYR A 251 -17.59 12.45 -6.28
C TYR A 251 -17.15 11.43 -5.19
N SER A 252 -16.96 10.15 -5.56
CA SER A 252 -16.44 9.13 -4.66
C SER A 252 -15.00 9.42 -4.27
N LEU A 253 -14.16 9.81 -5.25
CA LEU A 253 -12.78 10.22 -5.01
C LEU A 253 -12.70 11.44 -4.08
N ASP A 254 -13.55 12.47 -4.30
CA ASP A 254 -13.61 13.64 -3.42
C ASP A 254 -14.00 13.25 -1.99
N ARG A 255 -14.99 12.36 -1.84
CA ARG A 255 -15.43 11.88 -0.52
C ARG A 255 -14.32 11.11 0.20
N MET A 256 -13.55 10.25 -0.51
CA MET A 256 -12.44 9.49 0.06
C MET A 256 -11.27 10.42 0.44
N LEU A 257 -10.92 11.39 -0.39
CA LEU A 257 -9.93 12.42 -0.07
C LEU A 257 -10.41 13.30 1.11
N GLY A 258 -11.69 13.62 1.15
CA GLY A 258 -12.33 14.32 2.28
C GLY A 258 -12.27 13.50 3.58
N ASN A 259 -12.40 12.17 3.51
CA ASN A 259 -12.21 11.29 4.66
C ASN A 259 -10.77 11.35 5.17
N LEU A 260 -9.76 11.20 4.29
CA LEU A 260 -8.35 11.31 4.69
C LEU A 260 -8.03 12.68 5.32
N HIS A 261 -8.57 13.76 4.76
CA HIS A 261 -8.39 15.10 5.33
C HIS A 261 -9.02 15.22 6.73
N ARG A 262 -10.29 14.82 6.90
CA ARG A 262 -11.02 14.92 8.17
C ARG A 262 -10.52 13.97 9.26
N SER A 263 -9.90 12.85 8.86
CA SER A 263 -9.25 11.91 9.79
C SER A 263 -7.78 12.25 10.04
N HIS A 264 -7.32 13.46 9.64
CA HIS A 264 -5.98 13.96 9.86
C HIS A 264 -4.86 13.14 9.19
N LYS A 265 -5.20 12.34 8.17
CA LYS A 265 -4.21 11.52 7.45
C LYS A 265 -3.37 12.34 6.45
N LEU A 266 -3.83 13.53 6.10
CA LEU A 266 -3.09 14.48 5.25
C LEU A 266 -2.30 15.50 6.06
N ASP A 267 -2.43 15.50 7.40
CA ASP A 267 -1.68 16.42 8.27
C ASP A 267 -0.24 15.90 8.44
N ASN A 268 0.72 16.82 8.53
CA ASN A 268 2.11 16.52 8.87
C ASN A 268 2.78 15.45 7.98
N LEU A 269 2.42 15.34 6.70
CA LEU A 269 3.15 14.52 5.75
C LEU A 269 4.55 15.07 5.50
N ALA A 270 5.50 14.19 5.17
CA ALA A 270 6.78 14.60 4.59
C ALA A 270 6.65 14.89 3.09
N GLY A 271 5.63 14.37 2.43
CA GLY A 271 5.32 14.59 1.01
C GLY A 271 4.11 13.79 0.56
N LEU A 272 3.50 14.21 -0.54
CA LEU A 272 2.35 13.54 -1.14
C LEU A 272 2.65 13.22 -2.62
N ILE A 273 2.40 11.97 -2.99
CA ILE A 273 2.57 11.46 -4.36
C ILE A 273 1.20 11.03 -4.87
N ILE A 274 0.77 11.58 -5.99
CA ILE A 274 -0.45 11.20 -6.70
C ILE A 274 -0.06 10.42 -7.95
N GLY A 275 -0.41 9.15 -7.95
CA GLY A 275 -0.21 8.23 -9.07
C GLY A 275 -1.34 8.25 -10.08
N GLY A 276 -1.55 7.14 -10.77
CA GLY A 276 -2.62 6.99 -11.75
C GLY A 276 -4.00 6.91 -11.08
N PHE A 277 -4.89 7.81 -11.50
CA PHE A 277 -6.33 7.73 -11.24
C PHE A 277 -7.03 7.45 -12.56
N ASN A 278 -7.29 6.18 -12.83
CA ASN A 278 -7.71 5.72 -14.14
C ASN A 278 -9.10 5.10 -14.13
N ARG A 279 -9.67 4.91 -15.34
CA ARG A 279 -11.01 4.32 -15.51
C ARG A 279 -12.07 5.04 -14.68
N ILE A 280 -11.93 6.37 -14.55
CA ILE A 280 -12.92 7.20 -13.88
C ILE A 280 -14.28 6.97 -14.56
N LYS A 281 -15.28 6.64 -13.77
CA LYS A 281 -16.63 6.44 -14.29
C LYS A 281 -17.21 7.78 -14.73
N PRO A 282 -17.94 7.82 -15.87
CA PRO A 282 -18.56 9.04 -16.32
C PRO A 282 -19.65 9.47 -15.34
N ASP A 283 -19.79 10.78 -15.18
CA ASP A 283 -20.91 11.36 -14.47
C ASP A 283 -22.21 11.24 -15.32
N ASP A 284 -23.35 11.34 -14.69
CA ASP A 284 -24.63 11.41 -15.40
C ASP A 284 -24.74 12.77 -16.13
N PRO A 285 -25.33 12.80 -17.35
CA PRO A 285 -25.49 14.05 -18.10
C PRO A 285 -26.26 15.11 -17.32
N GLY A 286 -25.66 16.28 -17.14
CA GLY A 286 -26.23 17.41 -16.39
C GLY A 286 -25.98 17.35 -14.88
N GLU A 287 -25.25 16.33 -14.38
CA GLU A 287 -24.85 16.17 -13.00
C GLU A 287 -23.31 16.05 -12.88
N GLU A 288 -22.58 16.68 -13.81
CA GLU A 288 -21.12 16.61 -13.86
C GLU A 288 -20.50 17.18 -12.57
N PHE A 289 -19.59 16.44 -11.96
CA PHE A 289 -18.88 16.83 -10.73
C PHE A 289 -18.02 18.10 -10.93
N GLY A 290 -17.52 18.32 -12.14
CA GLY A 290 -16.91 19.57 -12.59
C GLY A 290 -15.53 19.87 -11.98
N ARG A 291 -14.86 18.89 -11.35
CA ARG A 291 -13.51 19.03 -10.78
C ARG A 291 -12.62 17.87 -11.19
N THR A 292 -11.34 18.15 -11.39
CA THR A 292 -10.34 17.11 -11.62
C THR A 292 -9.84 16.53 -10.28
N VAL A 293 -9.29 15.31 -10.33
CA VAL A 293 -8.63 14.70 -9.15
C VAL A 293 -7.55 15.62 -8.58
N TYR A 294 -6.78 16.29 -9.44
CA TYR A 294 -5.71 17.19 -9.02
C TYR A 294 -6.25 18.41 -8.26
N ASP A 295 -7.37 18.98 -8.73
CA ASP A 295 -8.01 20.12 -8.04
C ASP A 295 -8.56 19.71 -6.67
N MET A 296 -9.16 18.52 -6.57
CA MET A 296 -9.63 17.96 -5.31
C MET A 296 -8.49 17.76 -4.31
N VAL A 297 -7.38 17.16 -4.75
CA VAL A 297 -6.18 16.97 -3.91
C VAL A 297 -5.65 18.30 -3.43
N LEU A 298 -5.39 19.25 -4.36
CA LEU A 298 -4.83 20.56 -4.00
C LEU A 298 -5.72 21.33 -3.03
N GLU A 299 -7.05 21.21 -3.16
CA GLU A 299 -7.99 21.81 -2.19
C GLU A 299 -7.81 21.24 -0.78
N LYS A 300 -7.69 19.91 -0.64
CA LYS A 300 -7.57 19.24 0.66
C LYS A 300 -6.21 19.48 1.34
N VAL A 301 -5.18 19.81 0.55
CA VAL A 301 -3.81 19.99 1.08
C VAL A 301 -3.29 21.44 0.97
N LYS A 302 -4.16 22.41 0.69
CA LYS A 302 -3.77 23.82 0.45
C LYS A 302 -3.02 24.46 1.61
N ASP A 303 -3.38 24.09 2.85
CA ASP A 303 -2.85 24.69 4.07
C ASP A 303 -1.58 24.00 4.59
N PHE A 304 -1.10 22.95 3.91
CA PHE A 304 0.08 22.18 4.31
C PHE A 304 1.29 22.53 3.43
N PRO A 305 2.53 22.59 4.00
CA PRO A 305 3.72 23.06 3.29
C PRO A 305 4.49 21.97 2.52
N TYR A 306 4.16 20.70 2.68
CA TYR A 306 4.93 19.60 2.10
C TYR A 306 4.84 19.55 0.57
N PRO A 307 5.84 18.96 -0.12
CA PRO A 307 5.81 18.80 -1.58
C PRO A 307 4.67 17.88 -2.02
N VAL A 308 4.08 18.19 -3.18
CA VAL A 308 3.07 17.35 -3.85
C VAL A 308 3.49 17.11 -5.28
N CYS A 309 3.55 15.86 -5.71
CA CYS A 309 3.74 15.54 -7.11
C CYS A 309 2.55 14.77 -7.69
N PHE A 310 2.24 15.06 -8.94
CA PHE A 310 1.17 14.43 -9.70
C PHE A 310 1.75 13.56 -10.82
N ASN A 311 0.90 12.67 -11.32
CA ASN A 311 1.21 11.81 -12.46
C ASN A 311 2.47 10.92 -12.24
N PHE A 312 2.72 10.54 -10.99
CA PHE A 312 3.82 9.63 -10.68
C PHE A 312 3.51 8.23 -11.23
N PRO A 313 4.51 7.49 -11.76
CA PRO A 313 4.31 6.19 -12.38
C PRO A 313 4.06 5.07 -11.36
N VAL A 314 2.92 5.12 -10.67
CA VAL A 314 2.45 4.14 -9.70
C VAL A 314 0.94 3.94 -9.80
N GLY A 315 0.45 2.72 -9.61
CA GLY A 315 -0.96 2.37 -9.54
C GLY A 315 -1.51 1.69 -10.80
N HIS A 316 -2.81 1.86 -11.07
CA HIS A 316 -3.53 1.19 -12.15
C HIS A 316 -3.24 1.81 -13.53
N GLN A 317 -1.98 1.93 -13.86
CA GLN A 317 -1.50 2.43 -15.14
C GLN A 317 -0.42 1.49 -15.71
N ARG A 318 0.01 1.74 -16.94
CA ARG A 318 0.98 0.88 -17.61
C ARG A 318 2.30 0.82 -16.84
N ASN A 319 2.84 1.99 -16.50
CA ASN A 319 4.04 2.19 -15.71
C ASN A 319 3.73 2.22 -14.21
N ASN A 320 3.53 1.07 -13.62
CA ASN A 320 3.39 0.93 -12.16
C ASN A 320 4.71 0.42 -11.57
N TYR A 321 5.65 1.30 -11.31
CA TYR A 321 6.94 0.93 -10.74
C TYR A 321 6.82 0.35 -9.34
N ALA A 322 7.73 -0.57 -9.02
CA ALA A 322 7.79 -1.22 -7.72
C ALA A 322 8.23 -0.23 -6.63
N LEU A 323 7.39 0.04 -5.65
CA LEU A 323 7.69 0.92 -4.52
C LEU A 323 7.82 0.11 -3.24
N LYS A 324 8.95 0.24 -2.53
CA LYS A 324 9.16 -0.37 -1.22
C LYS A 324 8.40 0.40 -0.14
N CYS A 325 7.21 -0.06 0.24
CA CYS A 325 6.45 0.49 1.35
C CYS A 325 7.11 0.13 2.69
N GLY A 326 7.09 1.05 3.64
CA GLY A 326 7.75 0.85 4.94
C GLY A 326 9.26 1.20 4.95
N VAL A 327 9.79 1.75 3.85
CA VAL A 327 11.22 2.11 3.70
C VAL A 327 11.37 3.63 3.63
N MET A 328 12.47 4.14 4.16
CA MET A 328 12.80 5.57 4.13
C MET A 328 13.09 6.04 2.70
N HIS A 329 12.41 7.09 2.28
CA HIS A 329 12.59 7.73 0.98
C HIS A 329 12.75 9.25 1.13
N ARG A 330 13.33 9.87 0.10
CA ARG A 330 13.35 11.31 -0.11
C ARG A 330 12.58 11.62 -1.39
N LEU A 331 11.60 12.51 -1.28
CA LEU A 331 10.87 13.10 -2.38
C LEU A 331 11.41 14.50 -2.64
N SER A 332 11.83 14.77 -3.86
CA SER A 332 12.24 16.10 -4.33
C SER A 332 11.39 16.51 -5.53
N VAL A 333 10.57 17.53 -5.38
CA VAL A 333 9.72 18.08 -6.43
C VAL A 333 10.31 19.44 -6.85
N GLN A 334 10.79 19.54 -8.07
CA GLN A 334 11.45 20.71 -8.62
C GLN A 334 10.77 21.18 -9.91
N PRO A 335 10.98 22.42 -10.36
CA PRO A 335 10.39 22.88 -11.61
C PRO A 335 10.78 22.05 -12.85
N GLY A 336 11.95 21.39 -12.81
CA GLY A 336 12.46 20.55 -13.91
C GLY A 336 12.07 19.07 -13.84
N GLY A 337 11.46 18.60 -12.74
CA GLY A 337 11.10 17.20 -12.56
C GLY A 337 10.94 16.78 -11.11
N VAL A 338 10.63 15.50 -10.93
CA VAL A 338 10.44 14.89 -9.61
C VAL A 338 11.41 13.73 -9.44
N GLU A 339 12.08 13.67 -8.30
CA GLU A 339 12.87 12.53 -7.87
C GLU A 339 12.25 11.91 -6.62
N LEU A 340 12.01 10.60 -6.66
CA LEU A 340 11.78 9.78 -5.47
C LEU A 340 12.95 8.81 -5.32
N ARG A 341 13.68 8.88 -4.20
CA ARG A 341 14.86 8.06 -3.96
C ARG A 341 14.81 7.36 -2.60
N GLU A 342 15.06 6.05 -2.61
CA GLU A 342 15.30 5.27 -1.40
C GLU A 342 16.54 5.80 -0.65
N MET A 343 16.42 5.94 0.65
CA MET A 343 17.52 6.35 1.54
C MET A 343 18.08 5.13 2.28
N LYS A 344 19.39 5.09 2.42
CA LYS A 344 20.09 4.06 3.21
C LYS A 344 20.02 4.36 4.70
#